data_79e6b64ae2635407a2615ab903f807c3
#
_entry.id   79e6b64ae2635407a2615ab903f807c3
#
_cell.length_a   1.000
_cell.length_b   1.000
_cell.length_c   1.000
_cell.angle_alpha   90.00
_cell.angle_beta   90.00
_cell.angle_gamma   90.00
#
_symmetry.space_group_name_H-M   'P 1'
#
loop_
_entity.id
_entity.type
_entity.pdbx_description
1 polymer ?
#
loop_
_entity_poly.entity_id
_entity_poly.type
_entity_poly.pdbx_seq_one_letter_code
_entity_poly.pdbx_strand_id
1 'polypeptide(L)'
;MDFRLEHPRPELVRENWQSLNGVWDFEIDNARVGIWNGYEKRESLSDKINVPFCPESRLSGIGHTDFMYGVWYRRDIEIPAEWQGKRILLHFEACDYFTRVFVNGKLAGSHKGGYTPFSFDITELLSDDGNYITVYAEDDPTGEHQVAGKQSHRFNSYGCYYTRTTGIWQSVWMEAAEPAHIIRYATSSNLAQSNVTFTVDFTEASLGADVIVTALYDGEEVGQIETVVNSRRMTITLPLSELRLWEIGNGRLYDIVFEVIDGEERSDVAKGYFGMREVMLKKDGFYLNGERKFGRFVLDQGFYPDGLYTAPSDEALVADIKASMSFGFNGARLHQKVFERRFLYHADKLGYMVFDETGNWGLNTSDPMNVYNFLPEWIEEIERDMCHPSVIGWCPFNETWDKDGRRQSNELMELVYNTTYAIDASRLIVTNSGSYPCPKNDCHDVHDYEQDPE
;
A
#
# COMPACT_ATOMS: atom_id res chain seq x y z
N MET A 1 -4.86 -13.80 -21.02
CA MET A 1 -5.00 -12.33 -20.94
C MET A 1 -4.01 -11.87 -19.90
N ASP A 2 -3.19 -10.91 -20.25
CA ASP A 2 -2.23 -10.35 -19.32
C ASP A 2 -2.92 -9.18 -18.63
N PHE A 3 -3.10 -9.28 -17.33
CA PHE A 3 -3.75 -8.26 -16.53
C PHE A 3 -2.71 -7.51 -15.70
N ARG A 4 -2.83 -6.17 -15.61
CA ARG A 4 -2.07 -5.34 -14.69
C ARG A 4 -0.56 -5.57 -14.82
N LEU A 5 -0.02 -5.28 -16.03
CA LEU A 5 1.40 -5.48 -16.37
C LEU A 5 2.28 -4.27 -16.02
N GLU A 6 1.69 -3.16 -15.61
CA GLU A 6 2.41 -1.98 -15.13
C GLU A 6 3.20 -2.29 -13.85
N HIS A 7 4.31 -1.56 -13.63
CA HIS A 7 5.10 -1.72 -12.39
C HIS A 7 4.24 -1.38 -11.17
N PRO A 8 4.06 -2.30 -10.21
CA PRO A 8 3.13 -2.11 -9.09
C PRO A 8 3.57 -1.03 -8.11
N ARG A 9 4.88 -0.77 -8.03
CA ARG A 9 5.52 0.15 -7.09
C ARG A 9 6.22 1.30 -7.84
N PRO A 10 5.48 2.31 -8.34
CA PRO A 10 6.03 3.37 -9.19
C PRO A 10 6.99 4.33 -8.45
N GLU A 11 6.91 4.39 -7.12
CA GLU A 11 7.78 5.22 -6.29
C GLU A 11 9.19 4.65 -6.11
N LEU A 12 9.43 3.35 -6.38
CA LEU A 12 10.77 2.76 -6.32
C LEU A 12 10.90 1.62 -7.32
N VAL A 13 11.46 1.92 -8.49
CA VAL A 13 11.53 1.03 -9.65
C VAL A 13 12.99 0.69 -9.97
N ARG A 14 13.28 -0.61 -10.07
CA ARG A 14 14.51 -1.14 -10.68
C ARG A 14 14.22 -1.62 -12.09
N GLU A 15 15.23 -1.63 -12.95
CA GLU A 15 15.10 -2.12 -14.33
C GLU A 15 14.84 -3.64 -14.38
N ASN A 16 15.51 -4.38 -13.50
CA ASN A 16 15.41 -5.83 -13.41
C ASN A 16 14.20 -6.25 -12.55
N TRP A 17 13.02 -6.27 -13.13
CA TRP A 17 11.80 -6.73 -12.48
C TRP A 17 10.93 -7.56 -13.42
N GLN A 18 10.04 -8.36 -12.86
CA GLN A 18 9.10 -9.19 -13.61
C GLN A 18 7.76 -9.29 -12.90
N SER A 19 6.66 -9.04 -13.61
CA SER A 19 5.32 -9.30 -13.12
C SER A 19 5.06 -10.80 -13.02
N LEU A 20 4.46 -11.24 -11.93
CA LEU A 20 3.94 -12.59 -11.75
C LEU A 20 2.40 -12.63 -11.83
N ASN A 21 1.77 -11.53 -12.27
CA ASN A 21 0.33 -11.54 -12.57
C ASN A 21 0.02 -12.51 -13.72
N GLY A 22 -1.23 -12.96 -13.78
CA GLY A 22 -1.69 -13.90 -14.80
C GLY A 22 -2.26 -15.18 -14.19
N VAL A 23 -2.19 -16.28 -14.93
CA VAL A 23 -2.80 -17.55 -14.50
C VAL A 23 -1.94 -18.27 -13.48
N TRP A 24 -2.53 -18.60 -12.34
CA TRP A 24 -1.98 -19.46 -11.28
C TRP A 24 -2.85 -20.69 -11.09
N ASP A 25 -2.28 -21.76 -10.54
CA ASP A 25 -3.07 -22.84 -9.96
C ASP A 25 -3.75 -22.35 -8.68
N PHE A 26 -4.94 -22.89 -8.37
CA PHE A 26 -5.75 -22.44 -7.24
C PHE A 26 -6.49 -23.61 -6.60
N GLU A 27 -6.67 -23.56 -5.27
CA GLU A 27 -7.51 -24.52 -4.54
C GLU A 27 -8.09 -23.89 -3.28
N ILE A 28 -9.40 -24.13 -3.02
CA ILE A 28 -10.07 -23.72 -1.79
C ILE A 28 -9.84 -24.79 -0.73
N ASP A 29 -9.38 -24.39 0.45
CA ASP A 29 -9.09 -25.24 1.60
C ASP A 29 -9.86 -24.79 2.84
N ASN A 30 -11.19 -24.89 2.80
CA ASN A 30 -12.04 -24.48 3.94
C ASN A 30 -11.79 -25.30 5.21
N ALA A 31 -11.23 -26.50 5.11
CA ALA A 31 -10.88 -27.32 6.24
C ALA A 31 -9.51 -26.95 6.85
N ARG A 32 -8.72 -26.09 6.18
CA ARG A 32 -7.37 -25.65 6.58
C ARG A 32 -6.40 -26.83 6.83
N VAL A 33 -6.51 -27.85 5.98
CA VAL A 33 -5.71 -29.07 6.10
C VAL A 33 -4.55 -29.14 5.11
N GLY A 34 -4.43 -28.15 4.21
CA GLY A 34 -3.47 -28.17 3.12
C GLY A 34 -2.01 -28.29 3.61
N ILE A 35 -1.62 -27.59 4.67
CA ILE A 35 -0.29 -27.72 5.29
C ILE A 35 -0.01 -29.17 5.73
N TRP A 36 -0.97 -29.80 6.39
CA TRP A 36 -0.84 -31.19 6.85
C TRP A 36 -0.75 -32.19 5.68
N ASN A 37 -1.38 -31.84 4.55
CA ASN A 37 -1.43 -32.65 3.35
C ASN A 37 -0.32 -32.31 2.33
N GLY A 38 0.61 -31.42 2.69
CA GLY A 38 1.77 -31.07 1.87
C GLY A 38 1.44 -30.33 0.59
N TYR A 39 0.40 -29.45 0.62
CA TYR A 39 -0.02 -28.67 -0.56
C TYR A 39 1.10 -27.76 -1.07
N GLU A 40 2.00 -27.31 -0.20
CA GLU A 40 3.16 -26.52 -0.56
C GLU A 40 4.14 -27.23 -1.51
N LYS A 41 4.00 -28.56 -1.68
CA LYS A 41 4.88 -29.41 -2.54
C LYS A 41 4.13 -30.03 -3.73
N ARG A 42 2.83 -29.74 -3.88
CA ARG A 42 2.07 -30.30 -5.01
C ARG A 42 2.56 -29.73 -6.34
N GLU A 43 2.57 -30.54 -7.38
CA GLU A 43 2.89 -30.13 -8.74
C GLU A 43 1.80 -29.26 -9.39
N SER A 44 0.55 -29.40 -8.93
CA SER A 44 -0.60 -28.62 -9.39
C SER A 44 -1.71 -28.57 -8.33
N LEU A 45 -2.58 -27.60 -8.46
CA LEU A 45 -3.82 -27.47 -7.68
C LEU A 45 -5.04 -27.70 -8.59
N SER A 46 -6.25 -27.80 -8.01
CA SER A 46 -7.45 -28.26 -8.70
C SER A 46 -7.97 -27.30 -9.77
N ASP A 47 -7.80 -26.01 -9.59
CA ASP A 47 -8.39 -24.96 -10.42
C ASP A 47 -7.33 -24.00 -10.97
N LYS A 48 -7.77 -23.02 -11.77
CA LYS A 48 -6.93 -21.91 -12.27
C LYS A 48 -7.57 -20.59 -11.92
N ILE A 49 -6.75 -19.63 -11.45
CA ILE A 49 -7.19 -18.29 -11.10
C ILE A 49 -6.35 -17.23 -11.84
N ASN A 50 -6.95 -16.11 -12.18
CA ASN A 50 -6.23 -14.95 -12.73
C ASN A 50 -5.80 -14.01 -11.58
N VAL A 51 -4.53 -14.01 -11.21
CA VAL A 51 -3.92 -13.02 -10.30
C VAL A 51 -3.74 -11.71 -11.07
N PRO A 52 -4.07 -10.52 -10.53
CA PRO A 52 -4.25 -10.23 -9.10
C PRO A 52 -5.70 -10.20 -8.60
N PHE A 53 -6.62 -10.85 -9.25
CA PHE A 53 -8.04 -10.78 -8.88
C PHE A 53 -8.39 -11.82 -7.81
N CYS A 54 -9.08 -11.37 -6.75
CA CYS A 54 -9.53 -12.27 -5.68
C CYS A 54 -10.54 -13.30 -6.18
N PRO A 55 -10.61 -14.50 -5.58
CA PRO A 55 -11.46 -15.60 -6.08
C PRO A 55 -12.95 -15.29 -6.09
N GLU A 56 -13.43 -14.32 -5.33
CA GLU A 56 -14.82 -13.85 -5.37
C GLU A 56 -15.15 -13.06 -6.64
N SER A 57 -14.16 -12.44 -7.26
CA SER A 57 -14.35 -11.59 -8.43
C SER A 57 -14.60 -12.38 -9.72
N ARG A 58 -15.30 -11.75 -10.68
CA ARG A 58 -15.50 -12.34 -12.01
C ARG A 58 -14.21 -12.39 -12.82
N LEU A 59 -13.34 -11.38 -12.67
CA LEU A 59 -12.09 -11.29 -13.40
C LEU A 59 -11.08 -12.35 -12.97
N SER A 60 -11.21 -12.91 -11.77
CA SER A 60 -10.40 -14.04 -11.33
C SER A 60 -10.61 -15.31 -12.17
N GLY A 61 -11.80 -15.43 -12.79
CA GLY A 61 -12.24 -16.64 -13.47
C GLY A 61 -12.85 -17.70 -12.54
N ILE A 62 -12.82 -17.50 -11.23
CA ILE A 62 -13.42 -18.37 -10.20
C ILE A 62 -14.85 -17.92 -9.87
N GLY A 63 -15.03 -16.66 -9.44
CA GLY A 63 -16.35 -16.11 -9.10
C GLY A 63 -17.02 -16.77 -7.90
N HIS A 64 -16.25 -17.28 -6.94
CA HIS A 64 -16.75 -17.96 -5.75
C HIS A 64 -17.07 -16.97 -4.64
N THR A 65 -18.34 -16.71 -4.37
CA THR A 65 -18.80 -15.69 -3.41
C THR A 65 -19.19 -16.24 -2.04
N ASP A 66 -19.08 -17.55 -1.80
CA ASP A 66 -19.26 -18.13 -0.47
C ASP A 66 -18.03 -17.93 0.40
N PHE A 67 -18.13 -18.21 1.69
CA PHE A 67 -17.02 -18.09 2.61
C PHE A 67 -15.86 -19.03 2.26
N MET A 68 -14.66 -18.50 2.25
CA MET A 68 -13.41 -19.22 2.08
C MET A 68 -12.51 -18.91 3.27
N TYR A 69 -12.20 -19.95 4.08
CA TYR A 69 -11.37 -19.82 5.28
C TYR A 69 -9.89 -20.12 5.03
N GLY A 70 -9.59 -20.68 3.87
CA GLY A 70 -8.24 -20.96 3.42
C GLY A 70 -8.21 -21.15 1.91
N VAL A 71 -7.21 -20.59 1.26
CA VAL A 71 -6.99 -20.71 -0.18
C VAL A 71 -5.51 -20.94 -0.49
N TRP A 72 -5.25 -21.67 -1.56
CA TRP A 72 -3.91 -21.98 -2.03
C TRP A 72 -3.73 -21.49 -3.45
N TYR A 73 -2.53 -20.99 -3.72
CA TYR A 73 -2.06 -20.59 -5.05
C TYR A 73 -0.75 -21.29 -5.36
N ARG A 74 -0.49 -21.61 -6.63
CA ARG A 74 0.80 -22.13 -7.08
C ARG A 74 1.14 -21.60 -8.47
N ARG A 75 2.41 -21.26 -8.66
CA ARG A 75 2.95 -20.83 -9.94
C ARG A 75 4.40 -21.24 -10.10
N ASP A 76 4.73 -21.78 -11.28
CA ASP A 76 6.14 -21.94 -11.70
C ASP A 76 6.70 -20.56 -12.06
N ILE A 77 7.96 -20.32 -11.71
CA ILE A 77 8.68 -19.08 -11.97
C ILE A 77 10.00 -19.37 -12.68
N GLU A 78 10.40 -18.46 -13.55
CA GLU A 78 11.68 -18.47 -14.21
C GLU A 78 12.51 -17.28 -13.72
N ILE A 79 13.77 -17.53 -13.36
CA ILE A 79 14.70 -16.48 -12.96
C ILE A 79 15.57 -16.14 -14.17
N PRO A 80 15.52 -14.90 -14.68
CA PRO A 80 16.34 -14.47 -15.80
C PRO A 80 17.83 -14.69 -15.53
N ALA A 81 18.56 -15.16 -16.52
CA ALA A 81 19.99 -15.48 -16.38
C ALA A 81 20.83 -14.24 -15.99
N GLU A 82 20.41 -13.06 -16.42
CA GLU A 82 21.04 -11.78 -16.09
C GLU A 82 20.86 -11.36 -14.61
N TRP A 83 20.01 -12.06 -13.87
CA TRP A 83 19.80 -11.85 -12.43
C TRP A 83 20.77 -12.69 -11.57
N GLN A 84 21.62 -13.49 -12.20
CA GLN A 84 22.59 -14.31 -11.48
C GLN A 84 23.53 -13.46 -10.61
N GLY A 85 23.69 -13.87 -9.35
CA GLY A 85 24.54 -13.17 -8.37
C GLY A 85 23.87 -12.01 -7.65
N LYS A 86 22.64 -11.66 -8.02
CA LYS A 86 21.82 -10.66 -7.33
C LYS A 86 20.93 -11.28 -6.26
N ARG A 87 20.36 -10.45 -5.40
CA ARG A 87 19.28 -10.84 -4.48
C ARG A 87 17.96 -10.85 -5.25
N ILE A 88 17.19 -11.90 -5.12
CA ILE A 88 15.88 -12.05 -5.76
C ILE A 88 14.81 -11.78 -4.70
N LEU A 89 14.10 -10.68 -4.89
CA LEU A 89 13.06 -10.22 -3.98
C LEU A 89 11.69 -10.54 -4.58
N LEU A 90 10.88 -11.29 -3.82
CA LEU A 90 9.50 -11.62 -4.18
C LEU A 90 8.54 -10.71 -3.40
N HIS A 91 7.68 -10.00 -4.12
CA HIS A 91 6.78 -8.99 -3.59
C HIS A 91 5.31 -9.37 -3.81
N PHE A 92 4.50 -9.10 -2.79
CA PHE A 92 3.05 -9.12 -2.81
C PHE A 92 2.55 -7.73 -2.43
N GLU A 93 1.74 -7.10 -3.26
CA GLU A 93 1.19 -5.78 -2.94
C GLU A 93 0.03 -5.86 -1.93
N ALA A 94 -0.77 -6.93 -1.96
CA ALA A 94 -1.71 -7.27 -0.90
C ALA A 94 -2.21 -8.72 -1.02
N CYS A 95 -2.42 -9.36 0.13
CA CYS A 95 -3.02 -10.69 0.23
C CYS A 95 -3.80 -10.81 1.56
N ASP A 96 -5.13 -10.97 1.49
CA ASP A 96 -6.02 -10.99 2.65
C ASP A 96 -6.17 -12.42 3.18
N TYR A 97 -5.91 -12.77 4.43
CA TYR A 97 -5.47 -11.90 5.53
C TYR A 97 -4.15 -12.40 6.14
N PHE A 98 -4.06 -13.68 6.59
CA PHE A 98 -2.82 -14.29 7.07
C PHE A 98 -2.18 -15.14 5.98
N THR A 99 -1.02 -14.72 5.50
CA THR A 99 -0.35 -15.32 4.35
C THR A 99 0.92 -16.06 4.73
N ARG A 100 1.12 -17.25 4.13
CA ARG A 100 2.39 -17.98 4.14
C ARG A 100 2.85 -18.20 2.72
N VAL A 101 4.10 -17.90 2.44
CA VAL A 101 4.71 -18.06 1.12
C VAL A 101 5.80 -19.12 1.19
N PHE A 102 5.76 -20.03 0.24
CA PHE A 102 6.75 -21.11 0.09
C PHE A 102 7.40 -20.99 -1.30
N VAL A 103 8.69 -21.27 -1.35
CA VAL A 103 9.46 -21.42 -2.58
C VAL A 103 10.07 -22.81 -2.59
N ASN A 104 9.80 -23.60 -3.64
CA ASN A 104 10.26 -24.99 -3.75
C ASN A 104 9.89 -25.84 -2.52
N GLY A 105 8.68 -25.58 -1.96
CA GLY A 105 8.15 -26.25 -0.77
C GLY A 105 8.81 -25.86 0.56
N LYS A 106 9.70 -24.86 0.58
CA LYS A 106 10.33 -24.33 1.79
C LYS A 106 9.69 -22.99 2.12
N LEU A 107 9.40 -22.74 3.40
CA LEU A 107 8.81 -21.49 3.87
C LEU A 107 9.77 -20.31 3.61
N ALA A 108 9.34 -19.35 2.82
CA ALA A 108 10.04 -18.07 2.63
C ALA A 108 9.69 -17.10 3.77
N GLY A 109 8.42 -17.04 4.17
CA GLY A 109 7.97 -16.21 5.26
C GLY A 109 6.45 -16.18 5.40
N SER A 110 5.97 -15.33 6.31
CA SER A 110 4.55 -15.09 6.55
C SER A 110 4.29 -13.61 6.79
N HIS A 111 3.06 -13.18 6.47
CA HIS A 111 2.58 -11.83 6.70
C HIS A 111 1.18 -11.87 7.32
N LYS A 112 0.83 -10.87 8.12
CA LYS A 112 -0.49 -10.68 8.71
C LYS A 112 -0.97 -9.28 8.41
N GLY A 113 -2.03 -9.17 7.65
CA GLY A 113 -2.64 -7.93 7.16
C GLY A 113 -3.19 -8.17 5.77
N GLY A 114 -4.33 -7.55 5.44
CA GLY A 114 -5.01 -7.74 4.16
C GLY A 114 -4.72 -6.65 3.13
N TYR A 115 -4.11 -5.54 3.53
CA TYR A 115 -4.02 -4.32 2.73
C TYR A 115 -2.60 -3.89 2.37
N THR A 116 -1.61 -4.30 3.16
CA THR A 116 -0.24 -3.80 3.03
C THR A 116 0.68 -4.77 2.29
N PRO A 117 1.70 -4.25 1.59
CA PRO A 117 2.65 -5.06 0.85
C PRO A 117 3.66 -5.73 1.78
N PHE A 118 4.14 -6.89 1.35
CA PHE A 118 5.23 -7.60 1.99
C PHE A 118 6.15 -8.24 0.96
N SER A 119 7.38 -8.51 1.40
CA SER A 119 8.43 -9.02 0.51
C SER A 119 9.30 -10.04 1.21
N PHE A 120 9.80 -10.99 0.44
CA PHE A 120 10.75 -12.00 0.91
C PHE A 120 11.95 -12.06 -0.04
N ASP A 121 13.15 -12.08 0.52
CA ASP A 121 14.33 -12.47 -0.21
C ASP A 121 14.32 -13.99 -0.38
N ILE A 122 14.16 -14.44 -1.61
CA ILE A 122 14.02 -15.86 -1.93
C ILE A 122 15.31 -16.47 -2.51
N THR A 123 16.39 -15.70 -2.60
CA THR A 123 17.64 -16.09 -3.27
C THR A 123 18.14 -17.47 -2.83
N GLU A 124 18.20 -17.72 -1.53
CA GLU A 124 18.71 -18.98 -0.96
C GLU A 124 17.71 -20.16 -1.07
N LEU A 125 16.49 -19.89 -1.56
CA LEU A 125 15.46 -20.91 -1.73
C LEU A 125 15.36 -21.41 -3.16
N LEU A 126 16.02 -20.72 -4.10
CA LEU A 126 16.01 -21.03 -5.51
C LEU A 126 16.84 -22.29 -5.83
N SER A 127 16.49 -22.94 -6.94
CA SER A 127 17.11 -24.16 -7.47
C SER A 127 17.43 -23.98 -8.95
N ASP A 128 18.47 -24.65 -9.42
CA ASP A 128 18.85 -24.71 -10.85
C ASP A 128 17.89 -25.59 -11.67
N ASP A 129 17.14 -26.51 -11.04
CA ASP A 129 16.27 -27.48 -11.71
C ASP A 129 14.84 -26.96 -11.97
N GLY A 130 14.60 -25.67 -11.76
CA GLY A 130 13.30 -25.03 -11.84
C GLY A 130 12.76 -24.59 -10.50
N ASN A 131 11.89 -23.58 -10.52
CA ASN A 131 11.39 -22.94 -9.32
C ASN A 131 9.87 -22.77 -9.36
N TYR A 132 9.23 -22.87 -8.20
CA TYR A 132 7.83 -22.57 -8.04
C TYR A 132 7.55 -21.88 -6.70
N ILE A 133 6.50 -21.08 -6.70
CA ILE A 133 5.96 -20.41 -5.53
C ILE A 133 4.64 -21.09 -5.17
N THR A 134 4.42 -21.30 -3.88
CA THR A 134 3.11 -21.68 -3.34
C THR A 134 2.73 -20.69 -2.26
N VAL A 135 1.49 -20.21 -2.30
CA VAL A 135 0.96 -19.25 -1.34
C VAL A 135 -0.24 -19.87 -0.64
N TYR A 136 -0.28 -19.79 0.66
CA TYR A 136 -1.43 -20.12 1.49
C TYR A 136 -1.95 -18.87 2.17
N ALA A 137 -3.21 -18.55 2.02
CA ALA A 137 -3.86 -17.45 2.71
C ALA A 137 -5.05 -17.98 3.55
N GLU A 138 -5.11 -17.54 4.80
CA GLU A 138 -6.23 -17.76 5.72
C GLU A 138 -6.98 -16.44 5.93
N ASP A 139 -8.31 -16.49 5.86
CA ASP A 139 -9.18 -15.35 6.12
C ASP A 139 -10.35 -15.76 7.01
N ASP A 140 -10.71 -14.92 7.99
CA ASP A 140 -11.90 -15.08 8.83
C ASP A 140 -12.75 -13.80 8.78
N PRO A 141 -13.56 -13.63 7.73
CA PRO A 141 -14.35 -12.42 7.53
C PRO A 141 -15.50 -12.26 8.55
N THR A 142 -15.67 -13.23 9.44
CA THR A 142 -16.70 -13.21 10.50
C THR A 142 -16.13 -12.90 11.88
N GLY A 143 -14.81 -12.89 12.01
CA GLY A 143 -14.10 -12.60 13.26
C GLY A 143 -14.16 -11.11 13.66
N GLU A 144 -13.79 -10.84 14.92
CA GLU A 144 -13.71 -9.47 15.46
C GLU A 144 -12.24 -9.03 15.69
N HIS A 145 -11.28 -9.73 15.07
CA HIS A 145 -9.84 -9.56 15.31
C HIS A 145 -9.04 -9.19 14.07
N GLN A 146 -9.71 -8.87 12.98
CA GLN A 146 -9.08 -8.37 11.76
C GLN A 146 -9.87 -7.19 11.20
N VAL A 147 -9.18 -6.33 10.47
CA VAL A 147 -9.80 -5.26 9.69
C VAL A 147 -10.40 -5.87 8.43
N ALA A 148 -11.60 -5.46 8.07
CA ALA A 148 -12.32 -6.00 6.91
C ALA A 148 -13.02 -4.91 6.07
N GLY A 149 -13.09 -3.68 6.59
CA GLY A 149 -13.73 -2.58 5.87
C GLY A 149 -15.17 -2.87 5.50
N LYS A 150 -15.49 -2.68 4.23
CA LYS A 150 -16.84 -2.91 3.69
C LYS A 150 -17.06 -4.35 3.20
N GLN A 151 -16.23 -5.29 3.57
CA GLN A 151 -16.46 -6.71 3.28
C GLN A 151 -17.63 -7.26 4.10
N SER A 152 -18.55 -7.98 3.44
CA SER A 152 -19.72 -8.53 4.09
C SER A 152 -19.39 -9.75 4.96
N HIS A 153 -19.77 -9.71 6.23
CA HIS A 153 -19.75 -10.86 7.13
C HIS A 153 -20.97 -11.80 6.94
N ARG A 154 -21.81 -11.52 5.96
CA ARG A 154 -22.94 -12.36 5.54
C ARG A 154 -22.66 -12.95 4.18
N PHE A 155 -23.42 -14.01 3.83
CA PHE A 155 -23.31 -14.63 2.52
C PHE A 155 -23.50 -13.62 1.38
N ASN A 156 -24.57 -12.80 1.45
CA ASN A 156 -24.85 -11.78 0.45
C ASN A 156 -24.33 -10.38 0.86
N SER A 157 -24.11 -9.54 -0.14
CA SER A 157 -24.00 -8.10 0.07
C SER A 157 -25.28 -7.55 0.68
N TYR A 158 -25.17 -6.56 1.58
CA TYR A 158 -26.30 -5.92 2.22
C TYR A 158 -25.94 -4.51 2.69
N GLY A 159 -26.93 -3.61 2.78
CA GLY A 159 -26.71 -2.24 3.23
C GLY A 159 -25.59 -1.56 2.45
N CYS A 160 -24.52 -1.18 3.15
CA CYS A 160 -23.31 -0.59 2.58
C CYS A 160 -22.13 -1.57 2.50
N TYR A 161 -22.37 -2.87 2.68
CA TYR A 161 -21.36 -3.92 2.58
C TYR A 161 -21.41 -4.62 1.24
N TYR A 162 -20.23 -4.87 0.68
CA TYR A 162 -20.02 -5.61 -0.55
C TYR A 162 -19.73 -7.09 -0.26
N THR A 163 -19.32 -7.86 -1.26
CA THR A 163 -18.84 -9.22 -0.99
C THR A 163 -17.42 -9.18 -0.38
N ARG A 164 -16.88 -10.35 -0.07
CA ARG A 164 -15.55 -10.50 0.55
C ARG A 164 -14.44 -10.40 -0.47
N THR A 165 -13.22 -10.35 0.04
CA THR A 165 -11.98 -10.46 -0.70
C THR A 165 -11.06 -11.38 0.08
N THR A 166 -10.72 -12.55 -0.46
CA THR A 166 -9.87 -13.55 0.19
C THR A 166 -8.60 -13.77 -0.63
N GLY A 167 -7.45 -13.85 0.05
CA GLY A 167 -6.17 -14.14 -0.60
C GLY A 167 -5.63 -12.98 -1.45
N ILE A 168 -4.94 -13.31 -2.54
CA ILE A 168 -4.26 -12.33 -3.39
C ILE A 168 -5.28 -11.45 -4.12
N TRP A 169 -5.17 -10.12 -3.93
CA TRP A 169 -6.02 -9.15 -4.62
C TRP A 169 -5.27 -7.95 -5.21
N GLN A 170 -3.95 -7.88 -5.03
CA GLN A 170 -3.06 -6.95 -5.73
C GLN A 170 -1.90 -7.71 -6.36
N SER A 171 -1.11 -7.01 -7.17
CA SER A 171 -0.05 -7.60 -7.98
C SER A 171 0.97 -8.39 -7.17
N VAL A 172 1.44 -9.49 -7.78
CA VAL A 172 2.60 -10.25 -7.33
C VAL A 172 3.70 -10.07 -8.37
N TRP A 173 4.92 -9.82 -7.91
CA TRP A 173 6.04 -9.53 -8.78
C TRP A 173 7.38 -9.84 -8.10
N MET A 174 8.46 -9.86 -8.86
CA MET A 174 9.82 -10.00 -8.33
C MET A 174 10.76 -9.02 -9.00
N GLU A 175 11.83 -8.70 -8.29
CA GLU A 175 12.93 -7.89 -8.79
C GLU A 175 14.27 -8.48 -8.38
N ALA A 176 15.31 -8.12 -9.12
CA ALA A 176 16.69 -8.40 -8.77
C ALA A 176 17.39 -7.11 -8.33
N ALA A 177 17.94 -7.15 -7.12
CA ALA A 177 18.68 -6.04 -6.53
C ALA A 177 20.11 -6.48 -6.18
N GLU A 178 21.06 -5.55 -6.18
CA GLU A 178 22.37 -5.81 -5.61
C GLU A 178 22.26 -6.09 -4.09
N PRO A 179 23.23 -6.78 -3.48
CA PRO A 179 23.20 -6.98 -2.02
C PRO A 179 23.10 -5.66 -1.24
N ALA A 180 23.85 -4.64 -1.68
CA ALA A 180 23.78 -3.28 -1.15
C ALA A 180 22.74 -2.50 -1.96
N HIS A 181 21.55 -2.26 -1.36
CA HIS A 181 20.47 -1.56 -2.03
C HIS A 181 19.55 -0.81 -1.07
N ILE A 182 18.77 0.11 -1.63
CA ILE A 182 17.71 0.79 -0.88
C ILE A 182 16.44 -0.08 -0.86
N ILE A 183 15.79 -0.12 0.31
CA ILE A 183 14.55 -0.87 0.54
C ILE A 183 13.34 0.01 0.27
N ARG A 184 13.36 1.24 0.79
CA ARG A 184 12.30 2.24 0.64
C ARG A 184 12.80 3.62 1.00
N TYR A 185 12.02 4.62 0.66
CA TYR A 185 12.22 5.98 1.13
C TYR A 185 10.89 6.68 1.46
N ALA A 186 10.99 7.71 2.26
CA ALA A 186 9.93 8.67 2.52
C ALA A 186 10.46 10.09 2.32
N THR A 187 9.55 11.04 2.04
CA THR A 187 9.94 12.41 1.73
C THR A 187 9.32 13.42 2.68
N SER A 188 10.10 14.46 3.00
CA SER A 188 9.62 15.64 3.72
C SER A 188 10.11 16.91 3.02
N SER A 189 9.17 17.78 2.64
CA SER A 189 9.46 19.03 1.92
C SER A 189 9.73 20.18 2.87
N ASN A 190 10.75 20.99 2.57
CA ASN A 190 10.96 22.29 3.20
C ASN A 190 10.93 23.39 2.13
N LEU A 191 9.79 24.00 1.96
CA LEU A 191 9.57 24.99 0.89
C LEU A 191 10.39 26.27 1.12
N ALA A 192 10.55 26.67 2.39
CA ALA A 192 11.29 27.90 2.73
C ALA A 192 12.79 27.80 2.38
N GLN A 193 13.34 26.60 2.39
CA GLN A 193 14.76 26.35 2.09
C GLN A 193 14.95 25.71 0.70
N SER A 194 13.90 25.48 -0.04
CA SER A 194 13.94 24.79 -1.34
C SER A 194 14.72 23.48 -1.27
N ASN A 195 14.41 22.64 -0.28
CA ASN A 195 15.03 21.32 -0.15
C ASN A 195 14.01 20.24 0.18
N VAL A 196 14.36 19.00 -0.12
CA VAL A 196 13.64 17.79 0.25
C VAL A 196 14.55 16.94 1.14
N THR A 197 13.98 16.39 2.19
CA THR A 197 14.66 15.41 3.04
C THR A 197 14.08 14.03 2.75
N PHE A 198 14.94 13.11 2.37
CA PHE A 198 14.63 11.70 2.20
C PHE A 198 14.99 10.94 3.48
N THR A 199 14.04 10.21 4.07
CA THR A 199 14.34 9.16 5.04
C THR A 199 14.43 7.85 4.26
N VAL A 200 15.62 7.27 4.21
CA VAL A 200 15.93 6.11 3.37
C VAL A 200 16.30 4.92 4.24
N ASP A 201 15.66 3.77 3.96
CA ASP A 201 16.00 2.47 4.55
C ASP A 201 16.90 1.70 3.59
N PHE A 202 18.04 1.24 4.10
CA PHE A 202 19.04 0.47 3.36
C PHE A 202 19.16 -0.96 3.91
N THR A 203 19.67 -1.86 3.09
CA THR A 203 20.10 -3.17 3.56
C THR A 203 21.33 -3.06 4.46
N GLU A 204 21.59 -4.09 5.27
CA GLU A 204 22.80 -4.16 6.10
C GLU A 204 24.07 -4.18 5.24
N ALA A 205 24.01 -4.82 4.07
CA ALA A 205 25.13 -4.86 3.12
C ALA A 205 25.50 -3.48 2.54
N SER A 206 24.60 -2.50 2.63
CA SER A 206 24.86 -1.14 2.17
C SER A 206 25.76 -0.32 3.13
N LEU A 207 25.99 -0.79 4.35
CA LEU A 207 26.78 -0.02 5.34
C LEU A 207 28.22 0.17 4.84
N GLY A 208 28.61 1.44 4.68
CA GLY A 208 29.93 1.84 4.15
C GLY A 208 29.94 2.07 2.64
N ALA A 209 28.85 1.74 1.92
CA ALA A 209 28.72 2.05 0.51
C ALA A 209 28.49 3.56 0.29
N ASP A 210 28.86 4.05 -0.88
CA ASP A 210 28.51 5.39 -1.31
C ASP A 210 27.05 5.40 -1.83
N VAL A 211 26.33 6.48 -1.58
CA VAL A 211 25.01 6.70 -2.15
C VAL A 211 24.96 8.07 -2.83
N ILE A 212 24.55 8.05 -4.11
CA ILE A 212 24.28 9.25 -4.90
C ILE A 212 22.77 9.39 -5.05
N VAL A 213 22.24 10.57 -4.73
CA VAL A 213 20.82 10.91 -4.86
C VAL A 213 20.70 12.08 -5.82
N THR A 214 20.05 11.85 -6.98
CA THR A 214 19.92 12.85 -8.05
C THR A 214 18.45 13.14 -8.30
N ALA A 215 18.05 14.41 -8.17
CA ALA A 215 16.72 14.88 -8.53
C ALA A 215 16.72 15.53 -9.92
N LEU A 216 15.70 15.18 -10.74
CA LEU A 216 15.51 15.78 -12.05
C LEU A 216 14.09 16.40 -12.14
N TYR A 217 13.98 17.47 -12.92
CA TYR A 217 12.68 18.04 -13.31
C TYR A 217 12.66 18.25 -14.83
N ASP A 218 11.66 17.67 -15.48
CA ASP A 218 11.55 17.65 -16.96
C ASP A 218 12.85 17.11 -17.64
N GLY A 219 13.54 16.18 -16.99
CA GLY A 219 14.78 15.55 -17.49
C GLY A 219 16.06 16.31 -17.18
N GLU A 220 15.98 17.53 -16.64
CA GLU A 220 17.14 18.33 -16.24
C GLU A 220 17.48 18.11 -14.75
N GLU A 221 18.76 17.98 -14.43
CA GLU A 221 19.22 17.85 -13.04
C GLU A 221 18.96 19.13 -12.25
N VAL A 222 18.23 19.02 -11.14
CA VAL A 222 17.91 20.14 -10.24
C VAL A 222 18.53 19.99 -8.85
N GLY A 223 19.21 18.92 -8.60
CA GLY A 223 19.96 18.70 -7.35
C GLY A 223 20.62 17.31 -7.33
N GLN A 224 21.81 17.25 -6.76
CA GLN A 224 22.52 16.01 -6.51
C GLN A 224 23.27 16.08 -5.19
N ILE A 225 23.34 14.96 -4.49
CA ILE A 225 24.13 14.81 -3.27
C ILE A 225 24.76 13.42 -3.25
N GLU A 226 26.00 13.35 -2.79
CA GLU A 226 26.74 12.12 -2.54
C GLU A 226 27.07 12.03 -1.04
N THR A 227 26.89 10.86 -0.46
CA THR A 227 27.20 10.59 0.95
C THR A 227 27.46 9.10 1.15
N VAL A 228 27.96 8.74 2.34
CA VAL A 228 28.22 7.36 2.73
C VAL A 228 27.06 6.82 3.58
N VAL A 229 26.61 5.61 3.31
CA VAL A 229 25.60 4.93 4.12
C VAL A 229 26.21 4.55 5.48
N ASN A 230 25.82 5.25 6.53
CA ASN A 230 26.34 5.06 7.89
C ASN A 230 25.36 4.39 8.85
N SER A 231 24.12 4.16 8.41
CA SER A 231 23.05 3.54 9.18
C SER A 231 22.05 2.88 8.23
N ARG A 232 21.38 1.80 8.68
CA ARG A 232 20.30 1.17 7.90
C ARG A 232 19.09 2.08 7.67
N ARG A 233 18.89 3.08 8.50
CA ARG A 233 17.94 4.18 8.28
C ARG A 233 18.65 5.50 8.46
N MET A 234 18.69 6.32 7.43
CA MET A 234 19.30 7.64 7.50
C MET A 234 18.47 8.69 6.75
N THR A 235 18.72 9.96 7.08
CA THR A 235 18.11 11.09 6.39
C THR A 235 19.14 11.74 5.46
N ILE A 236 18.70 12.04 4.23
CA ILE A 236 19.51 12.73 3.21
C ILE A 236 18.74 13.98 2.80
N THR A 237 19.31 15.16 3.01
CA THR A 237 18.68 16.43 2.63
C THR A 237 19.29 16.94 1.34
N LEU A 238 18.47 17.06 0.30
CA LEU A 238 18.85 17.45 -1.05
C LEU A 238 18.36 18.88 -1.33
N PRO A 239 19.24 19.86 -1.49
CA PRO A 239 18.89 21.19 -1.99
C PRO A 239 18.46 21.14 -3.45
N LEU A 240 17.41 21.87 -3.80
CA LEU A 240 16.90 21.99 -5.16
C LEU A 240 17.21 23.36 -5.73
N SER A 241 17.78 23.40 -6.93
CA SER A 241 18.06 24.65 -7.68
C SER A 241 16.78 25.28 -8.24
N GLU A 242 15.70 24.49 -8.37
CA GLU A 242 14.42 24.93 -8.85
C GLU A 242 13.29 24.37 -7.98
N LEU A 243 12.38 25.23 -7.50
CA LEU A 243 11.23 24.83 -6.69
C LEU A 243 9.96 24.83 -7.54
N ARG A 244 9.36 23.66 -7.74
CA ARG A 244 8.08 23.43 -8.41
C ARG A 244 7.11 22.79 -7.43
N LEU A 245 6.04 23.50 -7.08
CA LEU A 245 5.08 23.03 -6.08
C LEU A 245 4.08 22.06 -6.69
N TRP A 246 3.82 20.98 -5.96
CA TRP A 246 2.65 20.14 -6.21
C TRP A 246 1.38 20.87 -5.77
N GLU A 247 0.37 20.95 -6.64
CA GLU A 247 -0.84 21.74 -6.44
C GLU A 247 -2.08 20.96 -6.90
N ILE A 248 -3.25 21.36 -6.40
CA ILE A 248 -4.53 20.81 -6.82
C ILE A 248 -4.72 21.02 -8.33
N GLY A 249 -4.97 19.91 -9.06
CA GLY A 249 -5.11 19.91 -10.52
C GLY A 249 -3.80 20.10 -11.28
N ASN A 250 -2.67 20.15 -10.59
CA ASN A 250 -1.35 20.32 -11.17
C ASN A 250 -0.30 19.56 -10.37
N GLY A 251 -0.23 18.26 -10.60
CA GLY A 251 0.67 17.33 -9.92
C GLY A 251 2.09 17.38 -10.44
N ARG A 252 2.81 18.48 -10.13
CA ARG A 252 4.23 18.60 -10.49
C ARG A 252 5.06 17.66 -9.65
N LEU A 253 5.76 16.75 -10.30
CA LEU A 253 6.62 15.74 -9.69
C LEU A 253 8.04 15.90 -10.22
N TYR A 254 8.98 15.63 -9.36
CA TYR A 254 10.39 15.46 -9.69
C TYR A 254 10.68 13.97 -9.83
N ASP A 255 11.50 13.59 -10.78
CA ASP A 255 12.10 12.27 -10.80
C ASP A 255 13.25 12.22 -9.79
N ILE A 256 13.47 11.05 -9.18
CA ILE A 256 14.58 10.80 -8.27
C ILE A 256 15.30 9.52 -8.68
N VAL A 257 16.62 9.56 -8.63
CA VAL A 257 17.47 8.39 -8.85
C VAL A 257 18.33 8.20 -7.61
N PHE A 258 18.30 6.99 -7.06
CA PHE A 258 19.20 6.54 -6.02
C PHE A 258 20.18 5.54 -6.63
N GLU A 259 21.47 5.81 -6.46
CA GLU A 259 22.51 4.88 -6.85
C GLU A 259 23.32 4.52 -5.60
N VAL A 260 23.37 3.23 -5.25
CA VAL A 260 24.14 2.70 -4.11
C VAL A 260 25.34 1.96 -4.69
N ILE A 261 26.55 2.44 -4.38
CA ILE A 261 27.81 1.95 -4.98
C ILE A 261 28.60 1.22 -3.90
N ASP A 262 28.73 -0.11 -4.07
CA ASP A 262 29.50 -0.99 -3.20
C ASP A 262 30.75 -1.49 -3.94
N GLY A 263 31.89 -0.82 -3.69
CA GLY A 263 33.15 -1.07 -4.39
C GLY A 263 33.20 -0.54 -5.82
N GLU A 264 34.12 -1.08 -6.63
CA GLU A 264 34.38 -0.52 -7.97
C GLU A 264 33.43 -1.01 -9.07
N GLU A 265 32.69 -2.13 -8.84
CA GLU A 265 31.96 -2.83 -9.91
C GLU A 265 30.46 -3.05 -9.64
N ARG A 266 29.95 -2.69 -8.45
CA ARG A 266 28.57 -2.97 -8.07
C ARG A 266 27.80 -1.70 -7.76
N SER A 267 26.75 -1.48 -8.51
CA SER A 267 25.83 -0.37 -8.30
C SER A 267 24.39 -0.86 -8.37
N ASP A 268 23.57 -0.55 -7.34
CA ASP A 268 22.13 -0.71 -7.36
C ASP A 268 21.47 0.63 -7.72
N VAL A 269 20.70 0.65 -8.78
CA VAL A 269 20.01 1.86 -9.25
C VAL A 269 18.52 1.68 -9.11
N ALA A 270 17.91 2.55 -8.30
CA ALA A 270 16.47 2.63 -8.14
C ALA A 270 15.97 4.03 -8.52
N LYS A 271 14.87 4.08 -9.27
CA LYS A 271 14.22 5.30 -9.73
C LYS A 271 12.88 5.47 -9.06
N GLY A 272 12.50 6.70 -8.79
CA GLY A 272 11.22 7.03 -8.21
C GLY A 272 10.85 8.47 -8.50
N TYR A 273 10.00 9.05 -7.65
CA TYR A 273 9.55 10.43 -7.80
C TYR A 273 9.19 11.04 -6.44
N PHE A 274 9.09 12.36 -6.40
CA PHE A 274 8.56 13.07 -5.24
C PHE A 274 7.87 14.38 -5.68
N GLY A 275 7.05 14.93 -4.79
CA GLY A 275 6.42 16.24 -4.98
C GLY A 275 6.72 17.18 -3.82
N MET A 276 6.93 18.45 -4.13
CA MET A 276 7.20 19.50 -3.14
C MET A 276 5.91 20.19 -2.72
N ARG A 277 5.48 19.95 -1.47
CA ARG A 277 4.28 20.59 -0.93
C ARG A 277 4.36 20.71 0.60
N GLU A 278 3.54 21.60 1.15
CA GLU A 278 3.32 21.77 2.58
C GLU A 278 1.82 21.77 2.89
N VAL A 279 1.43 21.02 3.91
CA VAL A 279 0.04 20.94 4.39
C VAL A 279 -0.03 21.51 5.80
N MET A 280 -1.00 22.38 6.06
CA MET A 280 -1.26 22.92 7.39
C MET A 280 -2.76 23.02 7.67
N LEU A 281 -3.15 22.78 8.93
CA LEU A 281 -4.45 23.15 9.45
C LEU A 281 -4.30 24.35 10.39
N LYS A 282 -5.03 25.43 10.11
CA LYS A 282 -5.14 26.61 10.96
C LYS A 282 -6.56 26.76 11.47
N LYS A 283 -6.80 27.67 12.41
CA LYS A 283 -8.14 27.92 12.98
C LYS A 283 -9.21 28.27 11.94
N ASP A 284 -8.82 28.86 10.84
CA ASP A 284 -9.69 29.35 9.78
C ASP A 284 -9.75 28.44 8.54
N GLY A 285 -9.06 27.29 8.55
CA GLY A 285 -9.17 26.30 7.50
C GLY A 285 -7.89 25.56 7.13
N PHE A 286 -8.01 24.80 6.07
CA PHE A 286 -6.95 24.00 5.47
C PHE A 286 -6.09 24.84 4.52
N TYR A 287 -4.77 24.66 4.59
CA TYR A 287 -3.78 25.35 3.77
C TYR A 287 -2.89 24.34 3.03
N LEU A 288 -2.72 24.58 1.74
CA LEU A 288 -1.75 23.90 0.90
C LEU A 288 -0.76 24.94 0.37
N ASN A 289 0.53 24.75 0.58
CA ASN A 289 1.60 25.65 0.15
C ASN A 289 1.40 27.12 0.62
N GLY A 290 0.94 27.28 1.85
CA GLY A 290 0.68 28.59 2.44
C GLY A 290 -0.62 29.26 1.97
N GLU A 291 -1.36 28.72 1.02
CA GLU A 291 -2.63 29.23 0.54
C GLU A 291 -3.81 28.46 1.13
N ARG A 292 -4.84 29.21 1.58
CA ARG A 292 -6.08 28.59 2.07
C ARG A 292 -6.81 27.91 0.93
N LYS A 293 -7.14 26.63 1.11
CA LYS A 293 -7.89 25.84 0.12
C LYS A 293 -9.19 25.31 0.75
N PHE A 294 -10.15 25.02 -0.10
CA PHE A 294 -11.38 24.33 0.30
C PHE A 294 -11.37 22.92 -0.29
N GLY A 295 -11.36 21.92 0.57
CA GLY A 295 -11.45 20.51 0.18
C GLY A 295 -12.89 20.16 -0.22
N ARG A 296 -13.07 19.69 -1.44
CA ARG A 296 -14.30 19.04 -1.91
C ARG A 296 -13.94 17.60 -2.21
N PHE A 297 -14.21 16.71 -1.24
CA PHE A 297 -13.84 15.30 -1.33
C PHE A 297 -15.04 14.43 -1.64
N VAL A 298 -14.85 13.46 -2.53
CA VAL A 298 -15.77 12.34 -2.67
C VAL A 298 -15.40 11.25 -1.66
N LEU A 299 -16.40 10.55 -1.15
CA LEU A 299 -16.19 9.30 -0.41
C LEU A 299 -16.02 8.18 -1.43
N ASP A 300 -14.79 7.68 -1.59
CA ASP A 300 -14.48 6.61 -2.53
C ASP A 300 -14.26 5.29 -1.79
N GLN A 301 -15.03 4.26 -2.13
CA GLN A 301 -14.97 2.95 -1.49
C GLN A 301 -14.15 1.93 -2.29
N GLY A 302 -13.71 2.28 -3.51
CA GLY A 302 -12.76 1.51 -4.31
C GLY A 302 -13.22 0.12 -4.73
N PHE A 303 -14.50 -0.08 -5.02
CA PHE A 303 -15.03 -1.36 -5.52
C PHE A 303 -15.37 -1.28 -7.00
N TYR A 304 -15.02 -2.32 -7.73
CA TYR A 304 -15.25 -2.48 -9.16
C TYR A 304 -16.25 -3.60 -9.42
N PRO A 305 -17.18 -3.47 -10.41
CA PRO A 305 -18.20 -4.47 -10.65
C PRO A 305 -17.68 -5.88 -10.95
N ASP A 306 -16.54 -5.98 -11.64
CA ASP A 306 -15.98 -7.24 -12.10
C ASP A 306 -14.70 -7.67 -11.32
N GLY A 307 -13.99 -6.71 -10.74
CA GLY A 307 -12.73 -6.95 -10.02
C GLY A 307 -12.84 -6.88 -8.49
N LEU A 308 -13.97 -6.40 -7.96
CA LEU A 308 -14.19 -6.12 -6.53
C LEU A 308 -13.15 -5.12 -5.99
N TYR A 309 -12.25 -5.56 -5.13
CA TYR A 309 -11.18 -4.70 -4.61
C TYR A 309 -10.15 -4.30 -5.67
N THR A 310 -9.99 -5.09 -6.74
CA THR A 310 -8.95 -4.87 -7.74
C THR A 310 -9.50 -4.15 -8.95
N ALA A 311 -8.90 -3.02 -9.31
CA ALA A 311 -9.23 -2.31 -10.54
C ALA A 311 -8.95 -3.19 -11.77
N PRO A 312 -9.84 -3.20 -12.79
CA PRO A 312 -9.67 -4.04 -13.97
C PRO A 312 -8.45 -3.65 -14.81
N SER A 313 -8.03 -2.40 -14.75
CA SER A 313 -6.82 -1.88 -15.41
C SER A 313 -6.32 -0.62 -14.73
N ASP A 314 -5.10 -0.20 -15.07
CA ASP A 314 -4.50 1.05 -14.60
C ASP A 314 -5.31 2.29 -15.06
N GLU A 315 -5.87 2.23 -16.27
CA GLU A 315 -6.73 3.28 -16.83
C GLU A 315 -8.04 3.46 -16.05
N ALA A 316 -8.54 2.39 -15.41
CA ALA A 316 -9.74 2.46 -14.58
C ALA A 316 -9.49 3.33 -13.34
N LEU A 317 -8.32 3.23 -12.71
CA LEU A 317 -7.91 4.08 -11.60
C LEU A 317 -7.87 5.57 -12.02
N VAL A 318 -7.28 5.83 -13.19
CA VAL A 318 -7.24 7.20 -13.76
C VAL A 318 -8.64 7.72 -14.10
N ALA A 319 -9.51 6.85 -14.61
CA ALA A 319 -10.88 7.21 -14.98
C ALA A 319 -11.70 7.64 -13.75
N ASP A 320 -11.55 6.95 -12.62
CA ASP A 320 -12.25 7.27 -11.36
C ASP A 320 -11.83 8.66 -10.86
N ILE A 321 -10.52 8.94 -10.80
CA ILE A 321 -10.00 10.26 -10.39
C ILE A 321 -10.51 11.36 -11.33
N LYS A 322 -10.41 11.15 -12.65
CA LYS A 322 -10.87 12.14 -13.64
C LYS A 322 -12.37 12.35 -13.59
N ALA A 323 -13.16 11.30 -13.38
CA ALA A 323 -14.61 11.41 -13.22
C ALA A 323 -14.93 12.28 -12.00
N SER A 324 -14.31 12.00 -10.84
CA SER A 324 -14.45 12.80 -9.62
C SER A 324 -14.11 14.28 -9.87
N MET A 325 -12.95 14.54 -10.48
CA MET A 325 -12.52 15.91 -10.81
C MET A 325 -13.50 16.62 -11.76
N SER A 326 -14.10 15.91 -12.71
CA SER A 326 -15.08 16.46 -13.66
C SER A 326 -16.37 16.92 -12.99
N PHE A 327 -16.73 16.35 -11.85
CA PHE A 327 -17.84 16.78 -11.00
C PHE A 327 -17.48 17.93 -10.04
N GLY A 328 -16.23 18.40 -10.07
CA GLY A 328 -15.77 19.53 -9.27
C GLY A 328 -15.18 19.13 -7.92
N PHE A 329 -14.97 17.84 -7.65
CA PHE A 329 -14.18 17.39 -6.52
C PHE A 329 -12.69 17.63 -6.76
N ASN A 330 -11.93 17.88 -5.71
CA ASN A 330 -10.49 18.08 -5.78
C ASN A 330 -9.71 17.06 -4.93
N GLY A 331 -10.41 16.05 -4.45
CA GLY A 331 -9.84 14.98 -3.68
C GLY A 331 -10.87 13.90 -3.32
N ALA A 332 -10.38 12.86 -2.65
CA ALA A 332 -11.17 11.78 -2.09
C ALA A 332 -10.75 11.47 -0.65
N ARG A 333 -11.69 10.97 0.12
CA ARG A 333 -11.41 10.15 1.29
C ARG A 333 -11.56 8.69 0.84
N LEU A 334 -10.46 7.93 0.92
CA LEU A 334 -10.40 6.53 0.49
C LEU A 334 -10.99 5.66 1.59
N HIS A 335 -12.31 5.41 1.49
CA HIS A 335 -13.11 4.97 2.62
C HIS A 335 -13.08 3.46 2.84
N GLN A 336 -12.68 3.04 4.05
CA GLN A 336 -12.71 1.66 4.54
C GLN A 336 -11.94 0.65 3.66
N LYS A 337 -10.88 1.13 3.02
CA LYS A 337 -9.99 0.34 2.17
C LYS A 337 -8.69 1.07 1.92
N VAL A 338 -7.57 0.37 2.04
CA VAL A 338 -6.27 0.88 1.57
C VAL A 338 -6.18 0.65 0.07
N PHE A 339 -6.07 1.74 -0.69
CA PHE A 339 -6.07 1.67 -2.15
C PHE A 339 -4.70 1.22 -2.68
N GLU A 340 -4.68 0.78 -3.93
CA GLU A 340 -3.44 0.41 -4.62
C GLU A 340 -2.49 1.62 -4.73
N ARG A 341 -1.18 1.40 -4.60
CA ARG A 341 -0.14 2.44 -4.83
C ARG A 341 -0.30 3.15 -6.18
N ARG A 342 -0.76 2.42 -7.19
CA ARG A 342 -1.04 2.97 -8.52
C ARG A 342 -2.12 4.04 -8.50
N PHE A 343 -3.15 3.92 -7.65
CA PHE A 343 -4.14 4.98 -7.46
C PHE A 343 -3.49 6.24 -6.89
N LEU A 344 -2.66 6.11 -5.86
CA LEU A 344 -1.95 7.24 -5.26
C LEU A 344 -0.97 7.89 -6.25
N TYR A 345 -0.25 7.09 -7.04
CA TYR A 345 0.60 7.59 -8.12
C TYR A 345 -0.18 8.45 -9.13
N HIS A 346 -1.36 8.01 -9.53
CA HIS A 346 -2.20 8.79 -10.44
C HIS A 346 -2.79 10.03 -9.76
N ALA A 347 -3.13 9.95 -8.47
CA ALA A 347 -3.52 11.10 -7.67
C ALA A 347 -2.38 12.14 -7.58
N ASP A 348 -1.14 11.67 -7.37
CA ASP A 348 0.06 12.53 -7.38
C ASP A 348 0.22 13.26 -8.72
N LYS A 349 0.10 12.53 -9.83
CA LYS A 349 0.26 13.09 -11.18
C LYS A 349 -0.85 14.08 -11.58
N LEU A 350 -2.06 13.87 -11.07
CA LEU A 350 -3.22 14.69 -11.41
C LEU A 350 -3.44 15.86 -10.44
N GLY A 351 -2.68 15.93 -9.34
CA GLY A 351 -2.91 16.93 -8.31
C GLY A 351 -4.24 16.70 -7.58
N TYR A 352 -4.54 15.45 -7.23
CA TYR A 352 -5.77 15.04 -6.56
C TYR A 352 -5.48 14.71 -5.10
N MET A 353 -6.09 15.45 -4.16
CA MET A 353 -5.85 15.26 -2.73
C MET A 353 -6.47 13.98 -2.21
N VAL A 354 -5.80 13.33 -1.25
CA VAL A 354 -6.24 12.07 -0.65
C VAL A 354 -6.20 12.19 0.86
N PHE A 355 -7.32 11.83 1.53
CA PHE A 355 -7.29 11.31 2.89
C PHE A 355 -7.22 9.79 2.81
N ASP A 356 -6.12 9.24 3.30
CA ASP A 356 -5.87 7.81 3.30
C ASP A 356 -6.47 7.17 4.55
N GLU A 357 -7.14 6.03 4.38
CA GLU A 357 -7.94 5.41 5.42
C GLU A 357 -7.86 3.89 5.35
N THR A 358 -7.67 3.26 6.49
CA THR A 358 -7.74 1.80 6.58
C THR A 358 -9.17 1.29 6.79
N GLY A 359 -9.37 0.00 6.51
CA GLY A 359 -10.68 -0.67 6.65
C GLY A 359 -10.96 -1.15 8.07
N ASN A 360 -11.10 -0.25 9.06
CA ASN A 360 -11.22 -0.62 10.47
C ASN A 360 -12.48 -1.44 10.83
N TRP A 361 -13.53 -1.44 10.00
CA TRP A 361 -14.72 -2.25 10.27
C TRP A 361 -14.36 -3.74 10.24
N GLY A 362 -15.06 -4.54 11.04
CA GLY A 362 -14.70 -5.92 11.36
C GLY A 362 -13.89 -6.05 12.64
N LEU A 363 -13.07 -5.07 12.99
CA LEU A 363 -12.29 -5.05 14.21
C LEU A 363 -13.13 -4.55 15.41
N ASN A 364 -13.05 -5.26 16.54
CA ASN A 364 -13.65 -4.78 17.79
C ASN A 364 -12.78 -3.69 18.43
N THR A 365 -13.10 -2.43 18.15
CA THR A 365 -12.39 -1.26 18.68
C THR A 365 -12.67 -0.95 20.14
N SER A 366 -13.60 -1.66 20.80
CA SER A 366 -13.84 -1.53 22.24
C SER A 366 -12.85 -2.31 23.10
N ASP A 367 -12.16 -3.30 22.51
CA ASP A 367 -11.11 -4.07 23.16
C ASP A 367 -9.74 -3.45 22.85
N PRO A 368 -9.04 -2.87 23.88
CA PRO A 368 -7.73 -2.27 23.66
C PRO A 368 -6.66 -3.27 23.20
N MET A 369 -6.86 -4.58 23.44
CA MET A 369 -5.94 -5.62 23.00
C MET A 369 -5.93 -5.80 21.48
N ASN A 370 -6.97 -5.33 20.78
CA ASN A 370 -6.98 -5.32 19.33
C ASN A 370 -5.96 -4.36 18.70
N VAL A 371 -5.24 -3.59 19.49
CA VAL A 371 -4.04 -2.87 19.05
C VAL A 371 -3.02 -3.79 18.36
N TYR A 372 -2.85 -5.02 18.86
CA TYR A 372 -1.94 -6.02 18.27
C TYR A 372 -2.39 -6.53 16.89
N ASN A 373 -3.66 -6.36 16.56
CA ASN A 373 -4.22 -6.73 15.27
C ASN A 373 -4.28 -5.55 14.29
N PHE A 374 -4.33 -4.32 14.79
CA PHE A 374 -4.51 -3.11 14.01
C PHE A 374 -3.19 -2.39 13.74
N LEU A 375 -2.43 -2.11 14.80
CA LEU A 375 -1.32 -1.17 14.73
C LEU A 375 -0.16 -1.60 13.81
N PRO A 376 0.22 -2.89 13.70
CA PRO A 376 1.28 -3.30 12.78
C PRO A 376 0.94 -2.96 11.31
N GLU A 377 -0.24 -3.33 10.84
CA GLU A 377 -0.68 -3.06 9.47
C GLU A 377 -0.87 -1.55 9.22
N TRP A 378 -1.40 -0.81 10.20
CA TRP A 378 -1.51 0.65 10.11
C TRP A 378 -0.14 1.34 9.97
N ILE A 379 0.88 0.88 10.68
CA ILE A 379 2.26 1.39 10.54
C ILE A 379 2.79 1.11 9.12
N GLU A 380 2.59 -0.10 8.61
CA GLU A 380 2.99 -0.48 7.26
C GLU A 380 2.30 0.38 6.19
N GLU A 381 1.00 0.69 6.38
CA GLU A 381 0.24 1.58 5.50
C GLU A 381 0.84 3.00 5.47
N ILE A 382 1.07 3.61 6.63
CA ILE A 382 1.70 4.93 6.70
C ILE A 382 3.07 4.90 6.02
N GLU A 383 3.91 3.94 6.37
CA GLU A 383 5.26 3.80 5.82
C GLU A 383 5.28 3.54 4.32
N ARG A 384 4.24 2.90 3.79
CA ARG A 384 4.02 2.70 2.35
C ARG A 384 3.69 4.02 1.65
N ASP A 385 2.78 4.82 2.23
CA ASP A 385 2.10 5.90 1.50
C ASP A 385 2.63 7.30 1.83
N MET A 386 3.49 7.44 2.84
CA MET A 386 4.04 8.73 3.23
C MET A 386 4.97 9.39 2.20
N CYS A 387 5.37 8.70 1.12
CA CYS A 387 6.12 9.28 0.01
C CYS A 387 5.19 10.03 -0.99
N HIS A 388 3.88 9.78 -0.98
CA HIS A 388 2.93 10.35 -1.93
C HIS A 388 2.54 11.80 -1.55
N PRO A 389 2.79 12.81 -2.41
CA PRO A 389 2.38 14.19 -2.14
C PRO A 389 0.87 14.39 -2.13
N SER A 390 0.09 13.55 -2.82
CA SER A 390 -1.38 13.59 -2.82
C SER A 390 -1.99 13.26 -1.46
N VAL A 391 -1.35 12.40 -0.67
CA VAL A 391 -1.82 12.06 0.67
C VAL A 391 -1.62 13.26 1.60
N ILE A 392 -2.73 13.89 2.02
CA ILE A 392 -2.74 15.08 2.85
C ILE A 392 -3.20 14.82 4.29
N GLY A 393 -3.72 13.65 4.56
CA GLY A 393 -4.18 13.27 5.90
C GLY A 393 -4.40 11.77 6.04
N TRP A 394 -4.38 11.34 7.28
CA TRP A 394 -4.55 9.97 7.75
C TRP A 394 -5.87 9.83 8.49
N CYS A 395 -6.62 8.77 8.22
CA CYS A 395 -7.87 8.44 8.89
C CYS A 395 -7.87 6.98 9.36
N PRO A 396 -7.28 6.67 10.52
CA PRO A 396 -7.18 5.28 10.98
C PRO A 396 -8.53 4.63 11.30
N PHE A 397 -9.54 5.40 11.69
CA PHE A 397 -10.84 4.85 12.07
C PHE A 397 -12.00 5.65 11.48
N ASN A 398 -13.07 4.94 11.20
CA ASN A 398 -14.35 5.49 10.82
C ASN A 398 -15.46 4.86 11.66
N GLU A 399 -16.30 5.69 12.28
CA GLU A 399 -17.54 5.25 12.95
C GLU A 399 -17.35 4.02 13.85
N THR A 400 -16.65 4.18 14.95
CA THR A 400 -16.17 3.11 15.84
C THR A 400 -17.22 2.57 16.82
N TRP A 401 -18.52 2.68 16.55
CA TRP A 401 -19.52 1.91 17.27
C TRP A 401 -19.57 0.48 16.75
N ASP A 402 -19.90 -0.46 17.57
CA ASP A 402 -20.18 -1.80 17.15
C ASP A 402 -21.69 -2.14 17.20
N LYS A 403 -22.03 -3.32 16.64
CA LYS A 403 -23.38 -3.86 16.60
C LYS A 403 -24.01 -4.09 17.98
N ASP A 404 -23.19 -4.17 19.03
CA ASP A 404 -23.62 -4.39 20.42
C ASP A 404 -23.69 -3.07 21.22
N GLY A 405 -23.42 -1.92 20.56
CA GLY A 405 -23.44 -0.59 21.18
C GLY A 405 -22.27 -0.34 22.13
N ARG A 406 -21.20 -1.15 22.05
CA ARG A 406 -19.97 -0.93 22.80
C ARG A 406 -19.26 0.31 22.26
N ARG A 407 -18.67 1.08 23.15
CA ARG A 407 -17.90 2.26 22.76
C ARG A 407 -16.46 1.86 22.43
N GLN A 408 -15.82 2.64 21.58
CA GLN A 408 -14.39 2.54 21.29
C GLN A 408 -13.54 2.60 22.57
N SER A 409 -12.39 1.91 22.58
CA SER A 409 -11.35 2.14 23.60
C SER A 409 -10.61 3.44 23.27
N ASN A 410 -10.69 4.41 24.18
CA ASN A 410 -9.96 5.67 24.04
C ASN A 410 -8.44 5.48 24.12
N GLU A 411 -7.98 4.47 24.86
CA GLU A 411 -6.57 4.10 24.96
C GLU A 411 -6.05 3.61 23.60
N LEU A 412 -6.82 2.80 22.89
CA LEU A 412 -6.49 2.37 21.52
C LEU A 412 -6.41 3.57 20.58
N MET A 413 -7.44 4.45 20.60
CA MET A 413 -7.47 5.63 19.73
C MET A 413 -6.29 6.55 19.98
N GLU A 414 -5.97 6.83 21.23
CA GLU A 414 -4.86 7.71 21.59
C GLU A 414 -3.50 7.12 21.22
N LEU A 415 -3.33 5.81 21.39
CA LEU A 415 -2.11 5.12 20.99
C LEU A 415 -1.90 5.20 19.48
N VAL A 416 -2.94 4.93 18.70
CA VAL A 416 -2.89 5.00 17.23
C VAL A 416 -2.59 6.43 16.76
N TYR A 417 -3.26 7.46 17.30
CA TYR A 417 -2.93 8.85 17.00
C TYR A 417 -1.45 9.17 17.29
N ASN A 418 -0.96 8.82 18.49
CA ASN A 418 0.41 9.11 18.89
C ASN A 418 1.44 8.40 17.99
N THR A 419 1.16 7.17 17.60
CA THR A 419 2.02 6.42 16.68
C THR A 419 2.02 7.04 15.28
N THR A 420 0.85 7.38 14.75
CA THR A 420 0.71 8.08 13.47
C THR A 420 1.52 9.38 13.46
N TYR A 421 1.32 10.21 14.50
CA TYR A 421 2.05 11.47 14.65
C TYR A 421 3.56 11.30 14.79
N ALA A 422 4.00 10.23 15.47
CA ALA A 422 5.45 9.95 15.63
C ALA A 422 6.11 9.51 14.32
N ILE A 423 5.36 8.84 13.43
CA ILE A 423 5.86 8.41 12.11
C ILE A 423 5.78 9.57 11.11
N ASP A 424 4.65 10.26 11.07
CA ASP A 424 4.40 11.36 10.14
C ASP A 424 3.63 12.51 10.79
N ALA A 425 4.36 13.53 11.22
CA ALA A 425 3.82 14.77 11.75
C ALA A 425 3.52 15.83 10.67
N SER A 426 3.70 15.51 9.39
CA SER A 426 3.54 16.46 8.28
C SER A 426 2.13 16.50 7.69
N ARG A 427 1.28 15.55 8.07
CA ARG A 427 -0.09 15.37 7.58
C ARG A 427 -1.10 15.48 8.68
N LEU A 428 -2.36 15.76 8.30
CA LEU A 428 -3.47 15.82 9.25
C LEU A 428 -3.86 14.41 9.72
N ILE A 429 -4.28 14.30 10.97
CA ILE A 429 -4.78 13.05 11.54
C ILE A 429 -6.22 13.23 11.98
N VAL A 430 -7.14 12.58 11.26
CA VAL A 430 -8.54 12.43 11.64
C VAL A 430 -8.69 11.06 12.30
N THR A 431 -8.47 11.01 13.62
CA THR A 431 -8.33 9.73 14.34
C THR A 431 -9.54 8.82 14.19
N ASN A 432 -10.73 9.38 14.26
CA ASN A 432 -12.00 8.67 14.01
C ASN A 432 -12.96 9.61 13.31
N SER A 433 -13.28 9.33 12.08
CA SER A 433 -14.26 10.11 11.32
C SER A 433 -15.68 9.74 11.76
N GLY A 434 -16.47 10.75 12.11
CA GLY A 434 -17.91 10.60 12.44
C GLY A 434 -18.21 10.52 13.93
N SER A 435 -18.63 9.41 14.46
CA SER A 435 -19.54 9.24 15.59
C SER A 435 -19.06 9.58 17.00
N TYR A 436 -17.86 9.19 17.41
CA TYR A 436 -17.39 9.45 18.76
C TYR A 436 -16.10 10.28 18.76
N PRO A 437 -16.07 11.41 19.52
CA PRO A 437 -14.84 12.19 19.60
C PRO A 437 -13.72 11.39 20.25
N CYS A 438 -12.54 11.46 19.64
CA CYS A 438 -11.32 10.89 20.18
C CYS A 438 -10.61 11.86 21.13
N PRO A 439 -9.83 11.36 22.11
CA PRO A 439 -9.05 12.21 23.01
C PRO A 439 -8.06 13.10 22.26
N LYS A 440 -7.54 12.63 21.13
CA LYS A 440 -6.63 13.36 20.24
C LYS A 440 -7.14 13.28 18.81
N ASN A 441 -7.17 14.44 18.14
CA ASN A 441 -7.62 14.62 16.78
C ASN A 441 -7.17 16.00 16.28
N ASP A 442 -6.74 16.14 15.05
CA ASP A 442 -6.31 17.43 14.50
C ASP A 442 -7.49 18.29 14.05
N CYS A 443 -8.59 17.65 13.63
CA CYS A 443 -9.82 18.36 13.28
C CYS A 443 -11.04 17.58 13.76
N HIS A 444 -12.12 18.30 14.00
CA HIS A 444 -13.41 17.70 14.29
C HIS A 444 -14.21 17.57 13.01
N ASP A 445 -14.71 16.38 12.76
CA ASP A 445 -15.63 16.13 11.65
C ASP A 445 -16.96 15.55 12.17
N VAL A 446 -17.98 15.65 11.38
CA VAL A 446 -19.31 15.10 11.66
C VAL A 446 -19.87 14.46 10.40
N HIS A 447 -20.59 13.35 10.56
CA HIS A 447 -21.39 12.77 9.49
C HIS A 447 -22.81 13.31 9.59
N ASP A 448 -23.29 13.91 8.53
CA ASP A 448 -24.63 14.43 8.41
C ASP A 448 -25.34 13.72 7.25
N TYR A 449 -26.43 13.02 7.56
CA TYR A 449 -27.22 12.26 6.58
C TYR A 449 -28.58 12.91 6.30
N GLU A 450 -28.79 14.16 6.76
CA GLU A 450 -30.00 14.91 6.44
C GLU A 450 -30.11 15.13 4.94
N GLN A 451 -31.27 14.82 4.38
CA GLN A 451 -31.55 14.95 2.95
C GLN A 451 -32.36 16.21 2.64
N ASP A 452 -32.97 16.84 3.65
CA ASP A 452 -33.70 18.10 3.47
C ASP A 452 -32.71 19.28 3.54
N PRO A 453 -32.64 20.13 2.52
CA PRO A 453 -31.76 21.29 2.50
C PRO A 453 -32.25 22.46 3.39
N GLU A 454 -33.45 22.41 3.99
CA GLU A 454 -33.99 23.38 4.95
C GLU A 454 -33.64 22.92 6.41
#